data_3fddd63d9de1ee353ec215c2d4c650f9
#
_entry.id   3fddd63d9de1ee353ec215c2d4c650f9
#
_cell.length_a   1.000
_cell.length_b   1.000
_cell.length_c   1.000
_cell.angle_alpha   90.00
_cell.angle_beta   90.00
_cell.angle_gamma   90.00
#
_symmetry.space_group_name_H-M   'P 1'
#
loop_
_entity.id
_entity.type
_entity.pdbx_description
1 polymer ?
#
loop_
_entity_poly.entity_id
_entity_poly.type
_entity_poly.pdbx_seq_one_letter_code
_entity_poly.pdbx_strand_id
1 'polypeptide(L)'
;MKMKKNLENLQLKELIHVAKKLIPKDTCKFVIDSIKDKEWGKHSWGDGERSFSYPTKELDVFNISPELEEILNPFVSQSVKSYNDFIGEERASRVSCFSPIRFNRYQKDQIMRKHCDHIKSLFEGDVKGIPVLSIIINFNDDYEGGDLVFWDDHKVDLGEGDVVVFPSLFLFPHRVEKVTKNMRYSGVAWGC
;
A
#
# COMPACT_ATOMS: atom_id res chain seq x y z
N MET A 1 15.52 -25.99 6.16
CA MET A 1 14.24 -26.61 6.62
C MET A 1 13.34 -25.46 7.06
N LYS A 2 12.46 -24.94 6.17
CA LYS A 2 11.48 -23.89 6.54
C LYS A 2 10.47 -24.50 7.53
N MET A 3 10.37 -23.96 8.73
CA MET A 3 9.34 -24.37 9.68
C MET A 3 7.97 -24.11 9.06
N LYS A 4 7.16 -25.16 8.88
CA LYS A 4 5.73 -24.99 8.56
C LYS A 4 5.08 -24.28 9.76
N LYS A 5 4.61 -23.03 9.56
CA LYS A 5 3.81 -22.35 10.57
C LYS A 5 2.56 -23.20 10.85
N ASN A 6 2.36 -23.60 12.09
CA ASN A 6 1.12 -24.28 12.50
C ASN A 6 -0.02 -23.25 12.54
N LEU A 7 -1.03 -23.44 11.73
CA LEU A 7 -2.11 -22.45 11.51
C LEU A 7 -3.26 -22.53 12.50
N GLU A 8 -3.28 -23.54 13.34
CA GLU A 8 -4.35 -23.68 14.34
C GLU A 8 -4.44 -22.50 15.31
N ASN A 9 -3.36 -21.66 15.36
CA ASN A 9 -3.26 -20.48 16.21
C ASN A 9 -2.79 -19.22 15.45
N LEU A 10 -3.03 -19.11 14.13
CA LEU A 10 -2.59 -17.97 13.32
C LEU A 10 -3.32 -16.70 13.78
N GLN A 11 -2.55 -15.69 14.20
CA GLN A 11 -3.09 -14.35 14.47
C GLN A 11 -3.11 -13.53 13.18
N LEU A 12 -4.13 -12.67 12.99
CA LEU A 12 -4.27 -11.83 11.78
C LEU A 12 -3.03 -10.99 11.49
N LYS A 13 -2.35 -10.47 12.52
CA LYS A 13 -1.10 -9.70 12.36
C LYS A 13 0.02 -10.48 11.69
N GLU A 14 0.00 -11.81 11.76
CA GLU A 14 0.97 -12.68 11.11
C GLU A 14 0.71 -12.86 9.62
N LEU A 15 -0.40 -12.32 9.09
CA LEU A 15 -0.69 -12.23 7.66
C LEU A 15 -0.25 -10.89 7.04
N ILE A 16 0.36 -10.00 7.82
CA ILE A 16 0.98 -8.78 7.32
C ILE A 16 2.46 -9.08 7.08
N HIS A 17 2.89 -9.02 5.84
CA HIS A 17 4.26 -9.28 5.43
C HIS A 17 4.97 -8.01 4.99
N VAL A 18 6.20 -7.80 5.46
CA VAL A 18 7.05 -6.70 5.02
C VAL A 18 8.25 -7.25 4.28
N ALA A 19 8.28 -7.03 2.98
CA ALA A 19 9.46 -7.27 2.15
C ALA A 19 10.42 -6.08 2.35
N LYS A 20 11.40 -6.27 3.23
CA LYS A 20 12.35 -5.22 3.63
C LYS A 20 13.32 -4.89 2.50
N LYS A 21 13.50 -3.57 2.23
CA LYS A 21 14.43 -3.01 1.23
C LYS A 21 14.29 -3.66 -0.14
N LEU A 22 13.04 -3.97 -0.52
CA LEU A 22 12.75 -4.61 -1.80
C LEU A 22 13.06 -3.69 -2.96
N ILE A 23 12.76 -2.39 -2.81
CA ILE A 23 13.04 -1.37 -3.81
C ILE A 23 14.36 -0.68 -3.44
N PRO A 24 15.33 -0.61 -4.37
CA PRO A 24 16.59 0.10 -4.14
C PRO A 24 16.37 1.58 -3.84
N LYS A 25 17.21 2.17 -2.99
CA LYS A 25 17.14 3.58 -2.61
C LYS A 25 17.22 4.54 -3.79
N ASP A 26 18.07 4.25 -4.76
CA ASP A 26 18.18 5.07 -5.97
C ASP A 26 16.90 5.07 -6.78
N THR A 27 16.18 3.92 -6.82
CA THR A 27 14.86 3.82 -7.45
C THR A 27 13.81 4.61 -6.65
N CYS A 28 13.80 4.51 -5.33
CA CYS A 28 12.92 5.31 -4.49
C CYS A 28 13.13 6.81 -4.71
N LYS A 29 14.39 7.25 -4.70
CA LYS A 29 14.76 8.63 -4.97
C LYS A 29 14.31 9.07 -6.37
N PHE A 30 14.57 8.28 -7.40
CA PHE A 30 14.16 8.56 -8.77
C PHE A 30 12.63 8.74 -8.88
N VAL A 31 11.87 7.85 -8.24
CA VAL A 31 10.40 7.94 -8.21
C VAL A 31 9.95 9.25 -7.56
N ILE A 32 10.46 9.58 -6.39
CA ILE A 32 10.11 10.83 -5.68
C ILE A 32 10.46 12.04 -6.54
N ASP A 33 11.66 12.10 -7.10
CA ASP A 33 12.11 13.21 -7.95
C ASP A 33 11.23 13.38 -9.19
N SER A 34 10.66 12.28 -9.72
CA SER A 34 9.78 12.29 -10.88
C SER A 34 8.38 12.82 -10.57
N ILE A 35 7.92 12.71 -9.31
CA ILE A 35 6.53 13.03 -8.94
C ILE A 35 6.39 14.25 -8.02
N LYS A 36 7.42 14.65 -7.28
CA LYS A 36 7.33 15.69 -6.22
C LYS A 36 6.76 17.03 -6.71
N ASP A 37 7.11 17.43 -7.93
CA ASP A 37 6.73 18.70 -8.55
C ASP A 37 5.52 18.59 -9.49
N LYS A 38 4.89 17.41 -9.57
CA LYS A 38 3.66 17.21 -10.36
C LYS A 38 2.45 17.79 -9.65
N GLU A 39 1.38 17.95 -10.41
CA GLU A 39 0.07 18.35 -9.87
C GLU A 39 -0.56 17.18 -9.12
N TRP A 40 -0.78 17.36 -7.83
CA TRP A 40 -1.37 16.36 -6.94
C TRP A 40 -2.86 16.63 -6.73
N GLY A 41 -3.68 15.64 -6.96
CA GLY A 41 -5.09 15.66 -6.61
C GLY A 41 -5.31 15.48 -5.11
N LYS A 42 -6.53 15.79 -4.65
CA LYS A 42 -6.94 15.50 -3.26
C LYS A 42 -7.57 14.12 -3.17
N HIS A 43 -7.22 13.40 -2.11
CA HIS A 43 -7.87 12.14 -1.82
C HIS A 43 -9.38 12.34 -1.61
N SER A 44 -10.18 11.44 -2.14
CA SER A 44 -11.63 11.41 -1.97
C SER A 44 -12.09 10.02 -1.57
N TRP A 45 -13.15 9.99 -0.77
CA TRP A 45 -13.88 8.80 -0.39
C TRP A 45 -15.14 8.71 -1.24
N GLY A 46 -15.53 7.53 -1.66
CA GLY A 46 -16.77 7.35 -2.41
C GLY A 46 -16.98 5.92 -2.86
N ASP A 47 -18.18 5.68 -3.35
CA ASP A 47 -18.63 4.40 -3.90
C ASP A 47 -18.98 4.48 -5.40
N GLY A 48 -18.51 5.52 -6.07
CA GLY A 48 -18.81 5.81 -7.48
C GLY A 48 -19.98 6.77 -7.67
N GLU A 49 -20.98 6.77 -6.78
CA GLU A 49 -22.13 7.68 -6.88
C GLU A 49 -21.97 8.94 -6.03
N ARG A 50 -21.31 8.82 -4.88
CA ARG A 50 -21.06 9.92 -3.93
C ARG A 50 -19.61 9.96 -3.56
N SER A 51 -19.00 11.11 -3.75
CA SER A 51 -17.60 11.37 -3.37
C SER A 51 -17.54 12.53 -2.38
N PHE A 52 -16.71 12.38 -1.36
CA PHE A 52 -16.39 13.45 -0.40
C PHE A 52 -14.90 13.43 -0.07
N SER A 53 -14.34 14.58 0.23
CA SER A 53 -12.93 14.72 0.57
C SER A 53 -12.72 15.62 1.78
N TYR A 54 -11.57 15.43 2.44
CA TYR A 54 -11.09 16.27 3.54
C TYR A 54 -9.71 16.86 3.17
N PRO A 55 -9.66 17.78 2.20
CA PRO A 55 -8.43 18.16 1.50
C PRO A 55 -7.34 18.78 2.39
N THR A 56 -7.71 19.30 3.55
CA THR A 56 -6.74 19.88 4.51
C THR A 56 -6.25 18.89 5.56
N LYS A 57 -6.87 17.71 5.66
CA LYS A 57 -6.59 16.72 6.71
C LYS A 57 -6.08 15.39 6.15
N GLU A 58 -6.38 15.08 4.90
CA GLU A 58 -6.01 13.84 4.27
C GLU A 58 -4.97 14.06 3.18
N LEU A 59 -4.35 12.97 2.80
CA LEU A 59 -3.27 12.88 1.82
C LEU A 59 -3.63 13.48 0.44
N ASP A 60 -2.60 13.77 -0.31
CA ASP A 60 -2.70 14.04 -1.74
C ASP A 60 -2.44 12.77 -2.53
N VAL A 61 -3.05 12.64 -3.71
CA VAL A 61 -2.92 11.46 -4.58
C VAL A 61 -2.43 11.85 -5.98
N PHE A 62 -1.68 10.96 -6.60
CA PHE A 62 -1.21 11.08 -7.97
C PHE A 62 -1.25 9.70 -8.65
N ASN A 63 -1.80 9.64 -9.85
CA ASN A 63 -1.84 8.39 -10.61
C ASN A 63 -0.52 8.17 -11.34
N ILE A 64 -0.09 6.93 -11.41
CA ILE A 64 1.18 6.54 -12.03
C ILE A 64 1.20 6.90 -13.53
N SER A 65 2.38 7.29 -14.02
CA SER A 65 2.67 7.32 -15.45
C SER A 65 3.13 5.97 -15.97
N PRO A 66 2.95 5.64 -17.26
CA PRO A 66 3.40 4.37 -17.84
C PRO A 66 4.88 4.06 -17.56
N GLU A 67 5.75 5.08 -17.62
CA GLU A 67 7.19 4.90 -17.40
C GLU A 67 7.50 4.48 -15.97
N LEU A 68 6.84 5.06 -14.97
CA LEU A 68 7.00 4.66 -13.57
C LEU A 68 6.37 3.31 -13.29
N GLU A 69 5.30 2.97 -14.01
CA GLU A 69 4.66 1.66 -13.91
C GLU A 69 5.60 0.54 -14.39
N GLU A 70 6.28 0.73 -15.51
CA GLU A 70 7.29 -0.20 -16.03
C GLU A 70 8.43 -0.46 -15.01
N ILE A 71 8.86 0.59 -14.30
CA ILE A 71 9.92 0.51 -13.28
C ILE A 71 9.43 -0.22 -12.02
N LEU A 72 8.20 0.02 -11.58
CA LEU A 72 7.71 -0.44 -10.28
C LEU A 72 6.99 -1.79 -10.32
N ASN A 73 6.35 -2.18 -11.42
CA ASN A 73 5.62 -3.44 -11.53
C ASN A 73 6.47 -4.70 -11.22
N PRO A 74 7.76 -4.79 -11.59
CA PRO A 74 8.60 -5.90 -11.17
C PRO A 74 8.70 -6.06 -9.66
N PHE A 75 8.79 -4.95 -8.91
CA PHE A 75 8.85 -4.98 -7.44
C PHE A 75 7.50 -5.31 -6.82
N VAL A 76 6.39 -4.84 -7.40
CA VAL A 76 5.03 -5.23 -7.00
C VAL A 76 4.87 -6.74 -7.14
N SER A 77 5.21 -7.30 -8.29
CA SER A 77 5.16 -8.74 -8.55
C SER A 77 6.06 -9.54 -7.60
N GLN A 78 7.27 -9.04 -7.36
CA GLN A 78 8.22 -9.68 -6.43
C GLN A 78 7.73 -9.64 -4.99
N SER A 79 7.04 -8.56 -4.57
CA SER A 79 6.48 -8.46 -3.22
C SER A 79 5.38 -9.50 -2.99
N VAL A 80 4.51 -9.73 -3.98
CA VAL A 80 3.48 -10.77 -3.92
C VAL A 80 4.10 -12.16 -3.90
N LYS A 81 5.16 -12.40 -4.70
CA LYS A 81 5.90 -13.66 -4.61
C LYS A 81 6.48 -13.87 -3.22
N SER A 82 7.12 -12.85 -2.65
CA SER A 82 7.66 -12.90 -1.28
C SER A 82 6.56 -13.17 -0.25
N TYR A 83 5.38 -12.59 -0.42
CA TYR A 83 4.21 -12.85 0.41
C TYR A 83 3.75 -14.30 0.30
N ASN A 84 3.60 -14.82 -0.91
CA ASN A 84 3.18 -16.20 -1.16
C ASN A 84 4.19 -17.21 -0.57
N ASP A 85 5.48 -16.95 -0.71
CA ASP A 85 6.53 -17.75 -0.06
C ASP A 85 6.43 -17.73 1.47
N PHE A 86 6.01 -16.59 2.02
CA PHE A 86 5.85 -16.39 3.46
C PHE A 86 4.63 -17.12 4.00
N ILE A 87 3.45 -17.05 3.36
CA ILE A 87 2.23 -17.72 3.81
C ILE A 87 2.15 -19.20 3.44
N GLY A 88 2.95 -19.65 2.47
CA GLY A 88 3.05 -21.03 1.97
C GLY A 88 2.11 -21.32 0.80
N GLU A 89 2.51 -22.30 -0.04
CA GLU A 89 1.86 -22.63 -1.31
C GLU A 89 0.37 -22.96 -1.21
N GLU A 90 -0.06 -23.59 -0.12
CA GLU A 90 -1.46 -23.98 0.09
C GLU A 90 -2.40 -22.78 0.26
N ARG A 91 -1.83 -21.59 0.55
CA ARG A 91 -2.55 -20.33 0.82
C ARG A 91 -2.18 -19.23 -0.12
N ALA A 92 -1.23 -19.50 -1.00
CA ALA A 92 -0.75 -18.54 -1.97
C ALA A 92 -1.91 -17.93 -2.75
N SER A 93 -2.02 -16.61 -2.73
CA SER A 93 -3.00 -15.92 -3.54
C SER A 93 -2.61 -16.00 -5.00
N ARG A 94 -3.56 -16.39 -5.84
CA ARG A 94 -3.40 -16.39 -7.29
C ARG A 94 -3.77 -15.03 -7.84
N VAL A 95 -2.90 -14.05 -7.63
CA VAL A 95 -3.04 -12.72 -8.23
C VAL A 95 -2.80 -12.85 -9.73
N SER A 96 -3.77 -12.46 -10.53
CA SER A 96 -3.70 -12.49 -12.00
C SER A 96 -3.48 -11.11 -12.62
N CYS A 97 -3.75 -10.06 -11.86
CA CYS A 97 -3.59 -8.67 -12.30
C CYS A 97 -3.30 -7.74 -11.12
N PHE A 98 -2.79 -6.56 -11.45
CA PHE A 98 -2.59 -5.48 -10.49
C PHE A 98 -3.35 -4.24 -10.95
N SER A 99 -3.91 -3.50 -10.00
CA SER A 99 -4.35 -2.13 -10.29
C SER A 99 -3.14 -1.26 -10.64
N PRO A 100 -3.32 -0.17 -11.40
CA PRO A 100 -2.30 0.86 -11.50
C PRO A 100 -1.89 1.35 -10.11
N ILE A 101 -0.61 1.68 -9.94
CA ILE A 101 -0.11 2.20 -8.66
C ILE A 101 -0.63 3.62 -8.48
N ARG A 102 -1.27 3.88 -7.35
CA ARG A 102 -1.62 5.22 -6.91
C ARG A 102 -0.57 5.72 -5.94
N PHE A 103 0.09 6.84 -6.26
CA PHE A 103 0.98 7.51 -5.33
C PHE A 103 0.21 8.31 -4.30
N ASN A 104 0.68 8.26 -3.08
CA ASN A 104 0.16 8.99 -1.93
C ASN A 104 1.26 9.88 -1.37
N ARG A 105 0.95 11.17 -1.17
CA ARG A 105 1.82 12.13 -0.51
C ARG A 105 1.12 12.63 0.75
N TYR A 106 1.82 12.53 1.87
CA TYR A 106 1.35 13.05 3.15
C TYR A 106 2.22 14.23 3.55
N GLN A 107 1.64 15.41 3.55
CA GLN A 107 2.27 16.60 4.10
C GLN A 107 2.13 16.62 5.62
N LYS A 108 2.84 17.55 6.27
CA LYS A 108 2.67 17.77 7.72
C LYS A 108 1.19 17.91 8.08
N ASP A 109 0.78 17.28 9.16
CA ASP A 109 -0.58 17.21 9.72
C ASP A 109 -1.60 16.39 8.92
N GLN A 110 -1.21 15.80 7.79
CA GLN A 110 -2.07 14.91 7.02
C GLN A 110 -2.05 13.47 7.55
N ILE A 111 -3.16 12.77 7.32
CA ILE A 111 -3.43 11.39 7.75
C ILE A 111 -4.07 10.59 6.61
N MET A 112 -4.20 9.28 6.83
CA MET A 112 -5.21 8.44 6.17
C MET A 112 -6.10 7.85 7.25
N ARG A 113 -7.41 8.12 7.20
CA ARG A 113 -8.35 7.62 8.21
C ARG A 113 -8.42 6.10 8.20
N LYS A 114 -8.85 5.51 9.33
CA LYS A 114 -9.05 4.06 9.48
C LYS A 114 -10.07 3.57 8.47
N HIS A 115 -9.70 2.60 7.66
CA HIS A 115 -10.49 2.02 6.60
C HIS A 115 -10.04 0.58 6.31
N CYS A 116 -10.78 -0.10 5.44
CA CYS A 116 -10.41 -1.38 4.86
C CYS A 116 -10.41 -1.25 3.34
N ASP A 117 -9.52 -1.97 2.69
CA ASP A 117 -9.30 -1.92 1.23
C ASP A 117 -10.25 -2.82 0.42
N HIS A 118 -11.29 -3.38 1.03
CA HIS A 118 -12.27 -4.14 0.26
C HIS A 118 -13.12 -3.18 -0.60
N ILE A 119 -12.70 -2.99 -1.84
CA ILE A 119 -13.27 -2.03 -2.77
C ILE A 119 -14.41 -2.69 -3.54
N LYS A 120 -15.63 -2.17 -3.42
CA LYS A 120 -16.79 -2.65 -4.16
C LYS A 120 -16.75 -2.30 -5.65
N SER A 121 -16.02 -1.26 -6.02
CA SER A 121 -16.05 -0.64 -7.35
C SER A 121 -15.19 -1.31 -8.41
N LEU A 122 -14.44 -2.37 -8.10
CA LEU A 122 -13.66 -3.11 -9.11
C LEU A 122 -14.51 -4.00 -10.05
N PHE A 123 -15.82 -3.96 -9.90
CA PHE A 123 -16.73 -4.60 -10.88
C PHE A 123 -16.99 -3.73 -12.11
N GLU A 124 -16.62 -2.45 -12.08
CA GLU A 124 -16.84 -1.49 -13.14
C GLU A 124 -15.50 -1.00 -13.71
N GLY A 125 -15.35 -0.99 -15.03
CA GLY A 125 -14.13 -0.54 -15.72
C GLY A 125 -13.41 -1.65 -16.47
N ASP A 126 -12.24 -1.31 -17.01
CA ASP A 126 -11.44 -2.21 -17.85
C ASP A 126 -10.77 -3.34 -17.05
N VAL A 127 -10.45 -3.10 -15.80
CA VAL A 127 -9.89 -4.10 -14.89
C VAL A 127 -10.97 -4.50 -13.90
N LYS A 128 -11.49 -5.72 -14.07
CA LYS A 128 -12.53 -6.30 -13.22
C LYS A 128 -11.92 -7.31 -12.27
N GLY A 129 -12.23 -7.20 -10.99
CA GLY A 129 -11.79 -8.18 -10.00
C GLY A 129 -12.08 -7.70 -8.58
N ILE A 130 -12.03 -8.63 -7.64
CA ILE A 130 -12.07 -8.31 -6.21
C ILE A 130 -10.62 -8.28 -5.72
N PRO A 131 -10.13 -7.18 -5.12
CA PRO A 131 -8.80 -7.16 -4.55
C PRO A 131 -8.66 -8.26 -3.49
N VAL A 132 -7.66 -9.08 -3.63
CA VAL A 132 -7.31 -10.10 -2.64
C VAL A 132 -6.10 -9.70 -1.80
N LEU A 133 -5.22 -8.89 -2.37
CA LEU A 133 -4.04 -8.35 -1.69
C LEU A 133 -3.96 -6.84 -1.83
N SER A 134 -3.63 -6.18 -0.73
CA SER A 134 -3.19 -4.78 -0.70
C SER A 134 -1.67 -4.74 -0.62
N ILE A 135 -1.07 -3.86 -1.40
CA ILE A 135 0.38 -3.70 -1.53
C ILE A 135 0.70 -2.23 -1.28
N ILE A 136 1.45 -1.94 -0.21
CA ILE A 136 1.85 -0.57 0.13
C ILE A 136 3.37 -0.47 0.02
N ILE A 137 3.83 0.45 -0.80
CA ILE A 137 5.26 0.78 -1.00
C ILE A 137 5.59 2.01 -0.15
N ASN A 138 6.68 1.98 0.60
CA ASN A 138 7.20 3.13 1.32
C ASN A 138 8.45 3.67 0.61
N PHE A 139 8.38 4.89 0.05
CA PHE A 139 9.45 5.42 -0.79
C PHE A 139 10.50 6.22 -0.03
N ASN A 140 10.22 6.68 1.19
CA ASN A 140 11.19 7.41 2.02
C ASN A 140 10.98 7.11 3.50
N ASP A 141 11.96 7.45 4.33
CA ASP A 141 11.91 7.30 5.78
C ASP A 141 12.47 8.53 6.55
N ASP A 142 12.68 9.64 5.83
CA ASP A 142 13.18 10.91 6.38
C ASP A 142 12.07 11.82 6.97
N TYR A 143 10.90 11.25 7.28
CA TYR A 143 9.77 11.93 7.93
C TYR A 143 9.57 11.46 9.38
N GLU A 144 8.80 12.23 10.16
CA GLU A 144 8.39 11.85 11.52
C GLU A 144 6.87 11.68 11.58
N GLY A 145 6.40 10.72 12.38
CA GLY A 145 4.99 10.30 12.39
C GLY A 145 4.65 9.49 11.15
N GLY A 146 3.42 9.57 10.67
CA GLY A 146 3.01 8.89 9.44
C GLY A 146 3.04 7.36 9.50
N ASP A 147 2.93 6.79 10.69
CA ASP A 147 2.97 5.34 10.91
C ASP A 147 1.79 4.62 10.26
N LEU A 148 2.05 3.51 9.61
CA LEU A 148 1.01 2.57 9.18
C LEU A 148 0.60 1.71 10.37
N VAL A 149 -0.66 1.83 10.78
CA VAL A 149 -1.19 1.13 11.96
C VAL A 149 -2.42 0.32 11.57
N PHE A 150 -2.40 -0.97 11.91
CA PHE A 150 -3.52 -1.87 11.77
C PHE A 150 -4.29 -1.98 13.08
N TRP A 151 -5.59 -2.18 12.99
CA TRP A 151 -6.53 -2.25 14.12
C TRP A 151 -6.39 -1.01 15.00
N ASP A 152 -6.07 -1.16 16.27
CA ASP A 152 -5.93 -0.05 17.20
C ASP A 152 -4.47 0.35 17.44
N ASP A 153 -3.54 -0.62 17.46
CA ASP A 153 -2.19 -0.42 17.96
C ASP A 153 -1.06 -1.16 17.20
N HIS A 154 -1.39 -2.04 16.25
CA HIS A 154 -0.36 -2.79 15.53
C HIS A 154 0.35 -1.91 14.50
N LYS A 155 1.40 -1.25 14.93
CA LYS A 155 2.29 -0.44 14.09
C LYS A 155 3.20 -1.33 13.26
N VAL A 156 3.28 -1.05 11.96
CA VAL A 156 4.22 -1.70 11.04
C VAL A 156 5.48 -0.86 10.92
N ASP A 157 6.62 -1.47 11.22
CA ASP A 157 7.93 -0.82 11.02
C ASP A 157 8.28 -0.78 9.54
N LEU A 158 8.38 0.43 8.97
CA LEU A 158 8.65 0.67 7.55
C LEU A 158 9.81 1.64 7.36
N GLY A 159 10.79 1.18 6.60
CA GLY A 159 11.89 2.02 6.10
C GLY A 159 11.75 2.31 4.60
N GLU A 160 12.68 3.07 4.06
CA GLU A 160 12.77 3.36 2.63
C GLU A 160 12.94 2.07 1.81
N GLY A 161 12.13 1.92 0.78
CA GLY A 161 12.13 0.77 -0.13
C GLY A 161 11.42 -0.48 0.39
N ASP A 162 10.82 -0.43 1.59
CA ASP A 162 10.01 -1.52 2.13
C ASP A 162 8.65 -1.61 1.42
N VAL A 163 8.17 -2.84 1.24
CA VAL A 163 6.85 -3.10 0.67
C VAL A 163 6.05 -3.99 1.61
N VAL A 164 4.87 -3.51 2.01
CA VAL A 164 3.92 -4.26 2.85
C VAL A 164 2.90 -4.94 1.96
N VAL A 165 2.64 -6.22 2.21
CA VAL A 165 1.58 -6.98 1.56
C VAL A 165 0.69 -7.62 2.62
N PHE A 166 -0.62 -7.47 2.46
CA PHE A 166 -1.63 -8.01 3.37
C PHE A 166 -2.96 -8.28 2.66
N PRO A 167 -3.85 -9.11 3.20
CA PRO A 167 -5.15 -9.36 2.59
C PRO A 167 -6.05 -8.11 2.51
N SER A 168 -6.63 -7.82 1.34
CA SER A 168 -7.60 -6.74 1.11
C SER A 168 -8.99 -7.09 1.66
N LEU A 169 -9.09 -7.40 2.96
CA LEU A 169 -10.33 -7.83 3.59
C LEU A 169 -10.76 -6.87 4.69
N PHE A 170 -12.06 -6.88 5.01
CA PHE A 170 -12.61 -6.10 6.14
C PHE A 170 -11.97 -6.44 7.50
N LEU A 171 -11.25 -7.57 7.59
CA LEU A 171 -10.50 -7.99 8.79
C LEU A 171 -9.19 -7.21 9.00
N PHE A 172 -8.78 -6.40 8.03
CA PHE A 172 -7.52 -5.63 8.06
C PHE A 172 -7.78 -4.12 8.04
N PRO A 173 -8.53 -3.56 9.00
CA PRO A 173 -8.68 -2.12 9.12
C PRO A 173 -7.32 -1.50 9.45
N HIS A 174 -6.96 -0.46 8.69
CA HIS A 174 -5.69 0.23 8.86
C HIS A 174 -5.83 1.74 8.64
N ARG A 175 -4.85 2.48 9.10
CA ARG A 175 -4.74 3.93 8.96
C ARG A 175 -3.30 4.35 8.82
N VAL A 176 -3.09 5.57 8.36
CA VAL A 176 -1.80 6.25 8.47
C VAL A 176 -1.95 7.37 9.47
N GLU A 177 -1.13 7.33 10.52
CA GLU A 177 -1.09 8.35 11.56
C GLU A 177 -0.59 9.69 11.00
N LYS A 178 -0.78 10.75 11.76
CA LYS A 178 -0.37 12.09 11.38
C LYS A 178 1.13 12.16 11.11
N VAL A 179 1.50 12.70 9.95
CA VAL A 179 2.88 13.12 9.66
C VAL A 179 3.16 14.41 10.45
N THR A 180 4.21 14.41 11.26
CA THR A 180 4.56 15.55 12.14
C THR A 180 5.69 16.40 11.59
N LYS A 181 6.54 15.83 10.73
CA LYS A 181 7.67 16.52 10.11
C LYS A 181 7.99 15.93 8.74
N ASN A 182 8.41 16.78 7.81
CA ASN A 182 8.70 16.46 6.42
C ASN A 182 7.50 15.87 5.66
N MET A 183 7.74 15.21 4.53
CA MET A 183 6.71 14.60 3.69
C MET A 183 6.92 13.09 3.60
N ARG A 184 5.85 12.32 3.73
CA ARG A 184 5.87 10.89 3.48
C ARG A 184 5.35 10.61 2.06
N TYR A 185 6.10 9.82 1.30
CA TYR A 185 5.71 9.32 -0.01
C TYR A 185 5.49 7.81 0.03
N SER A 186 4.36 7.36 -0.48
CA SER A 186 4.06 5.93 -0.59
C SER A 186 3.31 5.64 -1.89
N GLY A 187 3.31 4.37 -2.30
CA GLY A 187 2.50 3.86 -3.39
C GLY A 187 1.51 2.81 -2.87
N VAL A 188 0.36 2.69 -3.49
CA VAL A 188 -0.58 1.62 -3.22
C VAL A 188 -1.04 0.97 -4.51
N ALA A 189 -1.05 -0.35 -4.53
CA ALA A 189 -1.62 -1.17 -5.58
C ALA A 189 -2.45 -2.31 -4.96
N TRP A 190 -3.36 -2.86 -5.73
CA TRP A 190 -4.17 -4.01 -5.34
C TRP A 190 -3.97 -5.14 -6.32
N GLY A 191 -3.79 -6.35 -5.79
CA GLY A 191 -3.75 -7.59 -6.56
C GLY A 191 -5.12 -8.25 -6.63
N CYS A 192 -5.56 -8.66 -7.84
CA CYS A 192 -6.83 -9.30 -8.12
C CYS A 192 -6.67 -10.71 -8.66
#